data_37090b2cc597cc3a7dc3892012492a8f
#
_entry.id   37090b2cc597cc3a7dc3892012492a8f
#
_cell.length_a   1.000
_cell.length_b   1.000
_cell.length_c   1.000
_cell.angle_alpha   90.00
_cell.angle_beta   90.00
_cell.angle_gamma   90.00
#
_symmetry.space_group_name_H-M   'P 1'
#
loop_
_entity.id
_entity.type
_entity.pdbx_description
1 polymer ?
#
loop_
_entity_poly.entity_id
_entity_poly.type
_entity_poly.pdbx_seq_one_letter_code
_entity_poly.pdbx_strand_id
1 'polypeptide(L)'
;MATSVLRTLALRLRLNSAQFQKDIGKVDKRMKKLSGSMRRSANMFNSQLGQLGATFATGFGLAELTNAADTMVNLRNKMNATYETSQEVAQGMLDIKRIARESRADLDAVGTLYQRISVSTKNMGATQEEVAAVTQVVSNSFLMSGTTASEAANSARQFAQGLASGTLRGDEFRSVSENNVVLTKMLAEGLNLTVGELRLFAQEGGLTAERILPILTGQLEFTNEAIKDMR
;
A
#
# COMPACT_ATOMS: atom_id res chain seq x y z
N MET A 1 -24.80 -49.47 34.13
CA MET A 1 -23.81 -48.92 33.13
C MET A 1 -24.12 -47.49 32.69
N ALA A 2 -25.35 -47.04 32.51
CA ALA A 2 -25.69 -45.68 32.08
C ALA A 2 -25.26 -44.55 33.04
N THR A 3 -25.30 -44.79 34.36
CA THR A 3 -24.95 -43.78 35.39
C THR A 3 -23.45 -43.42 35.42
N SER A 4 -22.56 -44.33 35.05
CA SER A 4 -21.09 -44.07 35.00
C SER A 4 -20.71 -43.22 33.79
N VAL A 5 -21.39 -43.42 32.66
CA VAL A 5 -21.15 -42.65 31.43
C VAL A 5 -21.62 -41.22 31.60
N LEU A 6 -22.77 -40.99 32.23
CA LEU A 6 -23.28 -39.64 32.50
C LEU A 6 -22.39 -38.87 33.50
N ARG A 7 -21.86 -39.53 34.54
CA ARG A 7 -20.88 -38.92 35.44
C ARG A 7 -19.56 -38.53 34.74
N THR A 8 -19.07 -39.37 33.86
CA THR A 8 -17.84 -39.08 33.08
C THR A 8 -18.04 -37.96 32.09
N LEU A 9 -19.19 -37.88 31.42
CA LEU A 9 -19.58 -36.78 30.55
C LEU A 9 -19.72 -35.46 31.32
N ALA A 10 -20.38 -35.46 32.45
CA ALA A 10 -20.54 -34.27 33.28
C ALA A 10 -19.19 -33.76 33.83
N LEU A 11 -18.28 -34.68 34.20
CA LEU A 11 -16.93 -34.31 34.64
C LEU A 11 -16.08 -33.71 33.47
N ARG A 12 -16.18 -34.29 32.28
CA ARG A 12 -15.49 -33.75 31.09
C ARG A 12 -16.03 -32.38 30.66
N LEU A 13 -17.35 -32.15 30.74
CA LEU A 13 -17.95 -30.85 30.47
C LEU A 13 -17.52 -29.78 31.48
N ARG A 14 -17.44 -30.13 32.79
CA ARG A 14 -16.95 -29.22 33.83
C ARG A 14 -15.45 -28.88 33.66
N LEU A 15 -14.63 -29.85 33.32
CA LEU A 15 -13.21 -29.63 33.07
C LEU A 15 -13.00 -28.77 31.84
N ASN A 16 -13.77 -28.99 30.75
CA ASN A 16 -13.68 -28.20 29.52
C ASN A 16 -14.18 -26.76 29.72
N SER A 17 -15.22 -26.55 30.56
CA SER A 17 -15.71 -25.20 30.87
C SER A 17 -14.73 -24.43 31.76
N ALA A 18 -14.06 -25.08 32.72
CA ALA A 18 -13.05 -24.44 33.56
C ALA A 18 -11.77 -24.07 32.75
N GLN A 19 -11.37 -24.92 31.83
CA GLN A 19 -10.27 -24.63 30.90
C GLN A 19 -10.64 -23.48 29.93
N PHE A 20 -11.85 -23.52 29.39
CA PHE A 20 -12.39 -22.46 28.52
C PHE A 20 -12.49 -21.11 29.23
N GLN A 21 -12.94 -21.08 30.50
CA GLN A 21 -12.97 -19.85 31.31
C GLN A 21 -11.55 -19.32 31.62
N LYS A 22 -10.57 -20.20 31.85
CA LYS A 22 -9.15 -19.82 31.99
C LYS A 22 -8.58 -19.23 30.72
N ASP A 23 -8.94 -19.81 29.58
CA ASP A 23 -8.43 -19.35 28.28
C ASP A 23 -9.10 -18.03 27.84
N ILE A 24 -10.40 -17.84 28.13
CA ILE A 24 -11.07 -16.53 28.01
C ILE A 24 -10.41 -15.49 28.91
N GLY A 25 -10.08 -15.81 30.14
CA GLY A 25 -9.38 -14.91 31.05
C GLY A 25 -7.97 -14.51 30.57
N LYS A 26 -7.29 -15.40 29.85
CA LYS A 26 -5.99 -15.08 29.18
C LYS A 26 -6.17 -14.18 27.95
N VAL A 27 -7.22 -14.42 27.17
CA VAL A 27 -7.59 -13.58 26.02
C VAL A 27 -7.96 -12.17 26.49
N ASP A 28 -8.76 -12.07 27.55
CA ASP A 28 -9.19 -10.78 28.13
C ASP A 28 -7.99 -9.99 28.70
N LYS A 29 -7.04 -10.68 29.37
CA LYS A 29 -5.78 -10.06 29.82
C LYS A 29 -4.89 -9.62 28.66
N ARG A 30 -4.84 -10.38 27.56
CA ARG A 30 -4.11 -10.01 26.36
C ARG A 30 -4.77 -8.84 25.64
N MET A 31 -6.10 -8.82 25.54
CA MET A 31 -6.86 -7.69 24.99
C MET A 31 -6.71 -6.43 25.84
N LYS A 32 -6.75 -6.52 27.18
CA LYS A 32 -6.46 -5.38 28.07
C LYS A 32 -5.02 -4.87 27.96
N LYS A 33 -4.05 -5.76 27.78
CA LYS A 33 -2.65 -5.38 27.50
C LYS A 33 -2.51 -4.72 26.14
N LEU A 34 -3.21 -5.24 25.10
CA LEU A 34 -3.22 -4.68 23.74
C LEU A 34 -3.91 -3.32 23.73
N SER A 35 -5.06 -3.17 24.39
CA SER A 35 -5.75 -1.88 24.51
C SER A 35 -4.94 -0.85 25.32
N GLY A 36 -4.19 -1.31 26.32
CA GLY A 36 -3.28 -0.45 27.09
C GLY A 36 -2.05 0.00 26.29
N SER A 37 -1.52 -0.83 25.39
CA SER A 37 -0.44 -0.45 24.47
C SER A 37 -0.96 0.45 23.35
N MET A 38 -2.16 0.19 22.82
CA MET A 38 -2.84 1.05 21.85
C MET A 38 -3.16 2.43 22.45
N ARG A 39 -3.63 2.51 23.71
CA ARG A 39 -3.84 3.79 24.41
C ARG A 39 -2.53 4.54 24.65
N ARG A 40 -1.43 3.86 25.00
CA ARG A 40 -0.12 4.51 25.13
C ARG A 40 0.42 4.99 23.78
N SER A 41 0.25 4.22 22.72
CA SER A 41 0.63 4.67 21.35
C SER A 41 -0.26 5.82 20.88
N ALA A 42 -1.57 5.80 21.18
CA ALA A 42 -2.48 6.89 20.89
C ALA A 42 -2.14 8.15 21.72
N ASN A 43 -1.76 7.99 23.01
CA ASN A 43 -1.36 9.12 23.85
C ASN A 43 0.01 9.67 23.46
N MET A 44 0.98 8.86 23.03
CA MET A 44 2.24 9.32 22.45
C MET A 44 2.02 10.02 21.12
N PHE A 45 1.12 9.51 20.30
CA PHE A 45 0.72 10.15 19.05
C PHE A 45 0.00 11.48 19.30
N ASN A 46 -0.92 11.52 20.26
CA ASN A 46 -1.61 12.76 20.66
C ASN A 46 -0.68 13.78 21.32
N SER A 47 0.36 13.37 22.08
CA SER A 47 1.32 14.29 22.65
C SER A 47 2.28 14.87 21.61
N GLN A 48 2.66 14.08 20.60
CA GLN A 48 3.45 14.58 19.46
C GLN A 48 2.59 15.44 18.51
N LEU A 49 1.32 15.09 18.30
CA LEU A 49 0.37 15.94 17.59
C LEU A 49 0.04 17.22 18.35
N GLY A 50 0.00 17.17 19.68
CA GLY A 50 -0.18 18.36 20.52
C GLY A 50 0.98 19.35 20.41
N GLN A 51 2.21 18.87 20.30
CA GLN A 51 3.37 19.73 20.04
C GLN A 51 3.41 20.25 18.59
N LEU A 52 2.99 19.44 17.61
CA LEU A 52 2.82 19.87 16.23
C LEU A 52 1.60 20.80 16.08
N GLY A 53 0.49 20.52 16.79
CA GLY A 53 -0.74 21.32 16.77
C GLY A 53 -0.52 22.76 17.23
N ALA A 54 0.38 22.99 18.18
CA ALA A 54 0.75 24.34 18.61
C ALA A 54 1.50 25.12 17.51
N THR A 55 2.21 24.43 16.63
CA THR A 55 2.95 25.05 15.51
C THR A 55 2.06 25.19 14.25
N PHE A 56 1.03 24.34 14.08
CA PHE A 56 0.13 24.36 12.94
C PHE A 56 -1.20 25.10 13.17
N ALA A 57 -1.50 25.49 14.41
CA ALA A 57 -2.75 26.22 14.74
C ALA A 57 -2.86 27.61 14.08
N THR A 58 -1.84 28.06 13.39
CA THR A 58 -1.83 29.36 12.70
C THR A 58 -2.06 29.29 11.19
N GLY A 59 -2.28 28.10 10.59
CA GLY A 59 -2.41 28.03 9.12
C GLY A 59 -3.25 26.92 8.52
N PHE A 60 -3.56 25.84 9.25
CA PHE A 60 -4.33 24.71 8.71
C PHE A 60 -5.57 24.44 9.55
N GLY A 61 -6.74 24.29 8.89
CA GLY A 61 -8.01 24.03 9.56
C GLY A 61 -8.07 22.63 10.18
N LEU A 62 -8.87 22.45 11.23
CA LEU A 62 -9.15 21.15 11.88
C LEU A 62 -9.61 20.07 10.89
N ALA A 63 -10.27 20.44 9.80
CA ALA A 63 -10.71 19.54 8.75
C ALA A 63 -9.53 18.87 7.99
N GLU A 64 -8.43 19.58 7.77
CA GLU A 64 -7.25 19.05 7.09
C GLU A 64 -6.48 18.07 7.98
N LEU A 65 -6.45 18.32 9.31
CA LEU A 65 -5.86 17.41 10.28
C LEU A 65 -6.65 16.10 10.40
N THR A 66 -7.98 16.16 10.37
CA THR A 66 -8.84 14.98 10.37
C THR A 66 -8.66 14.17 9.09
N ASN A 67 -8.66 14.81 7.93
CA ASN A 67 -8.44 14.15 6.65
C ASN A 67 -7.06 13.45 6.59
N ALA A 68 -6.03 14.09 7.11
CA ALA A 68 -4.69 13.49 7.18
C ALA A 68 -4.65 12.28 8.13
N ALA A 69 -5.32 12.35 9.27
CA ALA A 69 -5.44 11.25 10.22
C ALA A 69 -6.21 10.07 9.60
N ASP A 70 -7.33 10.33 8.94
CA ASP A 70 -8.14 9.32 8.26
C ASP A 70 -7.37 8.65 7.12
N THR A 71 -6.61 9.41 6.34
CA THR A 71 -5.73 8.87 5.29
C THR A 71 -4.70 7.92 5.88
N MET A 72 -4.07 8.27 7.02
CA MET A 72 -3.10 7.40 7.68
C MET A 72 -3.72 6.13 8.25
N VAL A 73 -4.93 6.21 8.83
CA VAL A 73 -5.67 5.03 9.31
C VAL A 73 -6.05 4.11 8.15
N ASN A 74 -6.59 4.67 7.07
CA ASN A 74 -6.96 3.93 5.87
C ASN A 74 -5.75 3.24 5.22
N LEU A 75 -4.62 3.96 5.12
CA LEU A 75 -3.39 3.42 4.59
C LEU A 75 -2.88 2.25 5.44
N ARG A 76 -2.87 2.39 6.76
CA ARG A 76 -2.50 1.31 7.68
C ARG A 76 -3.43 0.10 7.54
N ASN A 77 -4.73 0.32 7.37
CA ASN A 77 -5.69 -0.76 7.14
C ASN A 77 -5.42 -1.48 5.82
N LYS A 78 -5.10 -0.75 4.74
CA LYS A 78 -4.66 -1.33 3.46
C LYS A 78 -3.41 -2.20 3.64
N MET A 79 -2.42 -1.73 4.39
CA MET A 79 -1.18 -2.50 4.64
C MET A 79 -1.44 -3.73 5.51
N ASN A 80 -2.26 -3.63 6.56
CA ASN A 80 -2.66 -4.77 7.39
C ASN A 80 -3.42 -5.86 6.59
N ALA A 81 -4.17 -5.47 5.57
CA ALA A 81 -4.85 -6.41 4.68
C ALA A 81 -3.92 -7.06 3.64
N THR A 82 -2.74 -6.50 3.41
CA THR A 82 -1.78 -6.93 2.39
C THR A 82 -0.67 -7.80 2.97
N TYR A 83 -0.17 -7.45 4.15
CA TYR A 83 0.98 -8.06 4.82
C TYR A 83 0.57 -8.79 6.10
N GLU A 84 1.30 -9.85 6.41
CA GLU A 84 0.98 -10.73 7.54
C GLU A 84 1.66 -10.29 8.83
N THR A 85 2.82 -9.65 8.71
CA THR A 85 3.62 -9.23 9.87
C THR A 85 3.55 -7.73 10.13
N SER A 86 3.59 -7.35 11.41
CA SER A 86 3.65 -5.93 11.79
C SER A 86 4.90 -5.22 11.29
N GLN A 87 5.98 -5.97 11.03
CA GLN A 87 7.24 -5.42 10.52
C GLN A 87 7.09 -5.05 9.04
N GLU A 88 6.51 -5.90 8.21
CA GLU A 88 6.21 -5.61 6.80
C GLU A 88 5.24 -4.43 6.66
N VAL A 89 4.21 -4.39 7.51
CA VAL A 89 3.27 -3.26 7.56
C VAL A 89 4.00 -1.96 7.88
N ALA A 90 4.91 -1.97 8.88
CA ALA A 90 5.68 -0.78 9.26
C ALA A 90 6.61 -0.34 8.12
N GLN A 91 7.30 -1.28 7.47
CA GLN A 91 8.18 -1.00 6.34
C GLN A 91 7.40 -0.42 5.16
N GLY A 92 6.26 -1.04 4.76
CA GLY A 92 5.40 -0.53 3.70
C GLY A 92 4.90 0.90 3.96
N MET A 93 4.54 1.21 5.22
CA MET A 93 4.16 2.57 5.64
C MET A 93 5.31 3.58 5.52
N LEU A 94 6.54 3.17 5.82
CA LEU A 94 7.73 4.02 5.66
C LEU A 94 8.02 4.26 4.19
N ASP A 95 7.97 3.22 3.35
CA ASP A 95 8.20 3.31 1.92
C ASP A 95 7.19 4.24 1.25
N ILE A 96 5.90 4.06 1.52
CA ILE A 96 4.85 4.90 0.96
C ILE A 96 5.06 6.37 1.32
N LYS A 97 5.39 6.69 2.59
CA LYS A 97 5.68 8.06 3.02
C LYS A 97 6.90 8.64 2.32
N ARG A 98 7.97 7.85 2.20
CA ARG A 98 9.19 8.26 1.51
C ARG A 98 8.90 8.56 0.04
N ILE A 99 8.25 7.63 -0.66
CA ILE A 99 7.89 7.74 -2.07
C ILE A 99 7.02 8.97 -2.32
N ALA A 100 5.93 9.15 -1.55
CA ALA A 100 5.02 10.28 -1.70
C ALA A 100 5.73 11.62 -1.53
N ARG A 101 6.65 11.71 -0.55
CA ARG A 101 7.44 12.92 -0.32
C ARG A 101 8.43 13.19 -1.45
N GLU A 102 9.14 12.17 -1.91
CA GLU A 102 10.19 12.31 -2.93
C GLU A 102 9.61 12.63 -4.30
N SER A 103 8.52 11.98 -4.69
CA SER A 103 7.81 12.19 -5.95
C SER A 103 6.77 13.33 -5.88
N ARG A 104 6.58 13.99 -4.73
CA ARG A 104 5.55 15.03 -4.52
C ARG A 104 4.13 14.55 -4.86
N ALA A 105 3.89 13.26 -4.70
CA ALA A 105 2.65 12.61 -5.04
C ALA A 105 1.68 12.57 -3.85
N ASP A 106 0.39 12.42 -4.13
CA ASP A 106 -0.63 12.22 -3.12
C ASP A 106 -0.40 10.92 -2.34
N LEU A 107 -0.45 11.00 -1.02
CA LEU A 107 -0.13 9.88 -0.13
C LEU A 107 -1.08 8.69 -0.29
N ASP A 108 -2.40 8.94 -0.48
CA ASP A 108 -3.39 7.87 -0.68
C ASP A 108 -3.23 7.22 -2.05
N ALA A 109 -2.91 8.00 -3.08
CA ALA A 109 -2.64 7.48 -4.42
C ALA A 109 -1.41 6.56 -4.43
N VAL A 110 -0.30 6.99 -3.80
CA VAL A 110 0.91 6.17 -3.64
C VAL A 110 0.62 4.92 -2.82
N GLY A 111 -0.13 5.04 -1.73
CA GLY A 111 -0.52 3.90 -0.89
C GLY A 111 -1.39 2.89 -1.63
N THR A 112 -2.32 3.36 -2.46
CA THR A 112 -3.16 2.51 -3.29
C THR A 112 -2.33 1.81 -4.38
N LEU A 113 -1.42 2.54 -5.03
CA LEU A 113 -0.49 1.99 -6.02
C LEU A 113 0.39 0.89 -5.40
N TYR A 114 1.03 1.20 -4.27
CA TYR A 114 1.88 0.28 -3.53
C TYR A 114 1.13 -1.01 -3.15
N GLN A 115 -0.05 -0.88 -2.54
CA GLN A 115 -0.88 -2.01 -2.15
C GLN A 115 -1.23 -2.90 -3.35
N ARG A 116 -1.68 -2.30 -4.44
CA ARG A 116 -2.11 -3.06 -5.62
C ARG A 116 -0.96 -3.75 -6.32
N ILE A 117 0.22 -3.11 -6.42
CA ILE A 117 1.44 -3.75 -6.92
C ILE A 117 1.79 -4.93 -6.02
N SER A 118 1.82 -4.75 -4.69
CA SER A 118 2.12 -5.82 -3.75
C SER A 118 1.18 -7.03 -3.91
N VAL A 119 -0.13 -6.79 -4.00
CA VAL A 119 -1.11 -7.88 -4.19
C VAL A 119 -0.92 -8.57 -5.55
N SER A 120 -0.72 -7.81 -6.62
CA SER A 120 -0.55 -8.36 -7.98
C SER A 120 0.71 -9.20 -8.12
N THR A 121 1.75 -8.87 -7.35
CA THR A 121 3.07 -9.49 -7.44
C THR A 121 3.32 -10.57 -6.38
N LYS A 122 2.40 -10.72 -5.43
CA LYS A 122 2.53 -11.71 -4.33
C LYS A 122 2.75 -13.13 -4.86
N ASN A 123 2.00 -13.55 -5.88
CA ASN A 123 2.13 -14.87 -6.51
C ASN A 123 3.36 -15.01 -7.40
N MET A 124 4.01 -13.90 -7.75
CA MET A 124 5.24 -13.87 -8.54
C MET A 124 6.49 -13.89 -7.65
N GLY A 125 6.33 -13.85 -6.33
CA GLY A 125 7.42 -13.85 -5.36
C GLY A 125 8.20 -12.54 -5.30
N ALA A 126 7.63 -11.43 -5.75
CA ALA A 126 8.27 -10.13 -5.68
C ALA A 126 8.52 -9.71 -4.22
N THR A 127 9.69 -9.17 -3.96
CA THR A 127 10.08 -8.65 -2.65
C THR A 127 9.42 -7.31 -2.35
N GLN A 128 9.40 -6.92 -1.09
CA GLN A 128 8.85 -5.62 -0.69
C GLN A 128 9.68 -4.46 -1.26
N GLU A 129 10.98 -4.65 -1.42
CA GLU A 129 11.90 -3.70 -2.07
C GLU A 129 11.55 -3.49 -3.55
N GLU A 130 11.23 -4.56 -4.28
CA GLU A 130 10.80 -4.46 -5.68
C GLU A 130 9.46 -3.74 -5.82
N VAL A 131 8.52 -4.01 -4.92
CA VAL A 131 7.24 -3.29 -4.84
C VAL A 131 7.48 -1.79 -4.60
N ALA A 132 8.37 -1.45 -3.66
CA ALA A 132 8.74 -0.07 -3.38
C ALA A 132 9.42 0.60 -4.58
N ALA A 133 10.35 -0.10 -5.26
CA ALA A 133 11.05 0.39 -6.44
C ALA A 133 10.08 0.71 -7.58
N VAL A 134 9.19 -0.20 -7.94
CA VAL A 134 8.20 0.01 -9.00
C VAL A 134 7.26 1.16 -8.64
N THR A 135 6.79 1.23 -7.38
CA THR A 135 5.96 2.34 -6.91
C THR A 135 6.68 3.68 -7.03
N GLN A 136 7.97 3.72 -6.68
CA GLN A 136 8.81 4.92 -6.80
C GLN A 136 8.95 5.35 -8.25
N VAL A 137 9.29 4.43 -9.15
CA VAL A 137 9.47 4.72 -10.59
C VAL A 137 8.18 5.27 -11.20
N VAL A 138 7.05 4.64 -10.95
CA VAL A 138 5.76 5.11 -11.46
C VAL A 138 5.41 6.49 -10.89
N SER A 139 5.64 6.73 -9.61
CA SER A 139 5.38 8.03 -8.99
C SER A 139 6.30 9.12 -9.53
N ASN A 140 7.59 8.82 -9.69
CA ASN A 140 8.58 9.73 -10.29
C ASN A 140 8.24 10.06 -11.75
N SER A 141 7.80 9.07 -12.53
CA SER A 141 7.47 9.28 -13.95
C SER A 141 6.28 10.23 -14.15
N PHE A 142 5.30 10.25 -13.22
CA PHE A 142 4.24 11.26 -13.23
C PHE A 142 4.80 12.67 -12.98
N LEU A 143 5.69 12.83 -12.00
CA LEU A 143 6.36 14.10 -11.74
C LEU A 143 7.15 14.57 -12.97
N MET A 144 7.93 13.67 -13.57
CA MET A 144 8.72 13.94 -14.77
C MET A 144 7.86 14.27 -15.99
N SER A 145 6.64 13.75 -16.07
CA SER A 145 5.68 14.05 -17.14
C SER A 145 4.99 15.40 -16.99
N GLY A 146 5.19 16.11 -15.86
CA GLY A 146 4.55 17.39 -15.58
C GLY A 146 3.04 17.29 -15.35
N THR A 147 2.56 16.11 -14.98
CA THR A 147 1.14 15.81 -14.76
C THR A 147 0.65 16.46 -13.46
N THR A 148 -0.55 17.00 -13.46
CA THR A 148 -1.14 17.56 -12.22
C THR A 148 -1.36 16.44 -11.18
N ALA A 149 -1.35 16.80 -9.89
CA ALA A 149 -1.52 15.82 -8.81
C ALA A 149 -2.81 15.00 -8.94
N SER A 150 -3.92 15.63 -9.39
CA SER A 150 -5.20 14.95 -9.59
C SER A 150 -5.17 13.95 -10.74
N GLU A 151 -4.59 14.34 -11.88
CA GLU A 151 -4.45 13.47 -13.06
C GLU A 151 -3.50 12.31 -12.75
N ALA A 152 -2.37 12.59 -12.10
CA ALA A 152 -1.42 11.59 -11.64
C ALA A 152 -2.08 10.57 -10.72
N ALA A 153 -2.84 11.02 -9.71
CA ALA A 153 -3.55 10.14 -8.78
C ALA A 153 -4.56 9.24 -9.50
N ASN A 154 -5.34 9.78 -10.44
CA ASN A 154 -6.31 9.01 -11.21
C ASN A 154 -5.62 7.99 -12.12
N SER A 155 -4.61 8.40 -12.87
CA SER A 155 -3.86 7.52 -13.77
C SER A 155 -3.07 6.45 -13.01
N ALA A 156 -2.51 6.77 -11.85
CA ALA A 156 -1.86 5.78 -10.97
C ALA A 156 -2.85 4.71 -10.47
N ARG A 157 -4.11 5.10 -10.18
CA ARG A 157 -5.16 4.13 -9.83
C ARG A 157 -5.52 3.22 -11.00
N GLN A 158 -5.60 3.76 -12.24
CA GLN A 158 -5.84 2.96 -13.45
C GLN A 158 -4.69 1.99 -13.71
N PHE A 159 -3.44 2.46 -13.61
CA PHE A 159 -2.26 1.60 -13.71
C PHE A 159 -2.29 0.47 -12.69
N ALA A 160 -2.56 0.80 -11.43
CA ALA A 160 -2.67 -0.17 -10.35
C ALA A 160 -3.82 -1.16 -10.56
N GLN A 161 -4.94 -0.73 -11.14
CA GLN A 161 -6.07 -1.58 -11.48
C GLN A 161 -5.72 -2.56 -12.61
N GLY A 162 -5.05 -2.08 -13.66
CA GLY A 162 -4.56 -2.93 -14.75
C GLY A 162 -3.60 -4.00 -14.26
N LEU A 163 -2.64 -3.64 -13.38
CA LEU A 163 -1.75 -4.63 -12.76
C LEU A 163 -2.52 -5.66 -11.90
N ALA A 164 -3.50 -5.21 -11.13
CA ALA A 164 -4.29 -6.10 -10.29
C ALA A 164 -5.18 -7.06 -11.09
N SER A 165 -5.61 -6.68 -12.30
CA SER A 165 -6.32 -7.57 -13.23
C SER A 165 -5.40 -8.52 -14.00
N GLY A 166 -4.07 -8.40 -13.81
CA GLY A 166 -3.03 -9.18 -14.46
C GLY A 166 -2.48 -8.55 -15.74
N THR A 167 -3.19 -7.61 -16.35
CA THR A 167 -2.75 -6.95 -17.60
C THR A 167 -3.18 -5.49 -17.65
N LEU A 168 -2.29 -4.63 -18.09
CA LEU A 168 -2.56 -3.22 -18.34
C LEU A 168 -3.03 -3.05 -19.80
N ARG A 169 -4.35 -2.89 -19.99
CA ARG A 169 -4.95 -2.81 -21.33
C ARG A 169 -6.14 -1.86 -21.37
N GLY A 170 -6.67 -1.58 -22.57
CA GLY A 170 -7.88 -0.80 -22.76
C GLY A 170 -7.79 0.61 -22.16
N ASP A 171 -8.79 0.97 -21.36
CA ASP A 171 -8.89 2.31 -20.79
C ASP A 171 -7.83 2.57 -19.70
N GLU A 172 -7.38 1.54 -18.97
CA GLU A 172 -6.30 1.66 -17.99
C GLU A 172 -4.98 2.08 -18.67
N PHE A 173 -4.59 1.40 -19.75
CA PHE A 173 -3.40 1.77 -20.50
C PHE A 173 -3.56 3.15 -21.17
N ARG A 174 -4.74 3.45 -21.71
CA ARG A 174 -5.03 4.73 -22.33
C ARG A 174 -4.84 5.87 -21.32
N SER A 175 -5.43 5.76 -20.12
CA SER A 175 -5.27 6.76 -19.07
C SER A 175 -3.80 6.98 -18.70
N VAL A 176 -3.01 5.88 -18.59
CA VAL A 176 -1.58 5.97 -18.32
C VAL A 176 -0.84 6.64 -19.46
N SER A 177 -1.09 6.23 -20.70
CA SER A 177 -0.36 6.75 -21.88
C SER A 177 -0.62 8.23 -22.17
N GLU A 178 -1.82 8.72 -21.82
CA GLU A 178 -2.20 10.13 -21.97
C GLU A 178 -1.59 11.02 -20.88
N ASN A 179 -1.52 10.52 -19.64
CA ASN A 179 -1.10 11.31 -18.49
C ASN A 179 0.35 11.03 -18.04
N ASN A 180 1.02 10.02 -18.58
CA ASN A 180 2.37 9.66 -18.20
C ASN A 180 3.20 9.25 -19.42
N VAL A 181 3.66 10.25 -20.17
CA VAL A 181 4.46 10.06 -21.36
C VAL A 181 5.81 9.39 -21.04
N VAL A 182 6.39 9.71 -19.87
CA VAL A 182 7.68 9.14 -19.44
C VAL A 182 7.53 7.64 -19.18
N LEU A 183 6.52 7.22 -18.42
CA LEU A 183 6.25 5.80 -18.17
C LEU A 183 5.97 5.04 -19.48
N THR A 184 5.19 5.65 -20.37
CA THR A 184 4.88 5.05 -21.67
C THR A 184 6.14 4.82 -22.51
N LYS A 185 7.07 5.79 -22.53
CA LYS A 185 8.37 5.64 -23.22
C LYS A 185 9.24 4.56 -22.57
N MET A 186 9.36 4.56 -21.23
CA MET A 186 10.14 3.54 -20.54
C MET A 186 9.63 2.12 -20.82
N LEU A 187 8.31 1.91 -20.88
CA LEU A 187 7.72 0.63 -21.25
C LEU A 187 7.98 0.26 -22.72
N ALA A 188 7.86 1.22 -23.64
CA ALA A 188 8.14 1.00 -25.06
C ALA A 188 9.60 0.62 -25.29
N GLU A 189 10.52 1.37 -24.72
CA GLU A 189 11.97 1.11 -24.81
C GLU A 189 12.35 -0.23 -24.17
N GLY A 190 11.82 -0.53 -22.99
CA GLY A 190 12.09 -1.79 -22.30
C GLY A 190 11.55 -3.03 -23.03
N LEU A 191 10.56 -2.87 -23.90
CA LEU A 191 10.03 -3.92 -24.76
C LEU A 191 10.57 -3.90 -26.20
N ASN A 192 11.45 -2.96 -26.53
CA ASN A 192 11.94 -2.68 -27.89
C ASN A 192 10.80 -2.41 -28.88
N LEU A 193 9.80 -1.66 -28.47
CA LEU A 193 8.63 -1.27 -29.25
C LEU A 193 8.60 0.24 -29.46
N THR A 194 8.01 0.70 -30.55
CA THR A 194 7.55 2.08 -30.66
C THR A 194 6.32 2.31 -29.78
N VAL A 195 6.01 3.55 -29.43
CA VAL A 195 4.80 3.88 -28.66
C VAL A 195 3.51 3.42 -29.38
N GLY A 196 3.51 3.43 -30.73
CA GLY A 196 2.39 2.91 -31.52
C GLY A 196 2.21 1.41 -31.37
N GLU A 197 3.29 0.65 -31.48
CA GLU A 197 3.32 -0.80 -31.29
C GLU A 197 2.98 -1.17 -29.84
N LEU A 198 3.46 -0.39 -28.87
CA LEU A 198 3.10 -0.60 -27.46
C LEU A 198 1.60 -0.49 -27.22
N ARG A 199 0.91 0.43 -27.91
CA ARG A 199 -0.56 0.57 -27.82
C ARG A 199 -1.28 -0.67 -28.36
N LEU A 200 -0.85 -1.19 -29.49
CA LEU A 200 -1.40 -2.42 -30.05
C LEU A 200 -1.14 -3.61 -29.13
N PHE A 201 0.09 -3.71 -28.63
CA PHE A 201 0.49 -4.75 -27.69
C PHE A 201 -0.32 -4.71 -26.38
N ALA A 202 -0.63 -3.49 -25.88
CA ALA A 202 -1.50 -3.31 -24.73
C ALA A 202 -2.94 -3.76 -25.02
N GLN A 203 -3.48 -3.44 -26.21
CA GLN A 203 -4.84 -3.89 -26.62
C GLN A 203 -4.95 -5.40 -26.67
N GLU A 204 -3.90 -6.10 -27.10
CA GLU A 204 -3.80 -7.55 -27.14
C GLU A 204 -3.56 -8.17 -25.74
N GLY A 205 -3.42 -7.37 -24.69
CA GLY A 205 -3.16 -7.82 -23.32
C GLY A 205 -1.71 -8.23 -23.08
N GLY A 206 -0.79 -7.78 -23.90
CA GLY A 206 0.64 -8.11 -23.81
C GLY A 206 1.36 -7.44 -22.64
N LEU A 207 0.83 -6.35 -22.08
CA LEU A 207 1.40 -5.64 -20.94
C LEU A 207 1.01 -6.31 -19.62
N THR A 208 1.59 -7.48 -19.37
CA THR A 208 1.39 -8.21 -18.11
C THR A 208 2.31 -7.67 -17.00
N ALA A 209 1.92 -7.89 -15.74
CA ALA A 209 2.73 -7.52 -14.59
C ALA A 209 4.15 -8.12 -14.67
N GLU A 210 4.27 -9.38 -15.10
CA GLU A 210 5.56 -10.08 -15.27
C GLU A 210 6.51 -9.39 -16.23
N ARG A 211 5.98 -8.72 -17.27
CA ARG A 211 6.78 -7.98 -18.25
C ARG A 211 7.08 -6.56 -17.79
N ILE A 212 6.11 -5.92 -17.15
CA ILE A 212 6.22 -4.53 -16.71
C ILE A 212 7.20 -4.37 -15.55
N LEU A 213 7.14 -5.26 -14.55
CA LEU A 213 7.88 -5.10 -13.30
C LEU A 213 9.41 -5.06 -13.49
N PRO A 214 10.05 -5.99 -14.23
CA PRO A 214 11.50 -5.95 -14.44
C PRO A 214 11.95 -4.68 -15.16
N ILE A 215 11.16 -4.21 -16.15
CA ILE A 215 11.45 -2.97 -16.86
C ILE A 215 11.45 -1.78 -15.91
N LEU A 216 10.40 -1.66 -15.09
CA LEU A 216 10.28 -0.54 -14.16
C LEU A 216 11.32 -0.61 -13.03
N THR A 217 11.59 -1.78 -12.48
CA THR A 217 12.63 -1.92 -11.44
C THR A 217 13.99 -1.46 -11.97
N GLY A 218 14.32 -1.76 -13.23
CA GLY A 218 15.54 -1.30 -13.88
C GLY A 218 15.64 0.22 -14.10
N GLN A 219 14.53 0.96 -14.02
CA GLN A 219 14.47 2.41 -14.21
C GLN A 219 14.57 3.22 -12.89
N LEU A 220 14.77 2.55 -11.75
CA LEU A 220 14.75 3.21 -10.44
C LEU A 220 15.85 4.28 -10.32
N GLU A 221 17.07 3.95 -10.66
CA GLU A 221 18.22 4.88 -10.56
C GLU A 221 18.04 6.07 -11.48
N PHE A 222 17.70 5.82 -12.74
CA PHE A 222 17.43 6.87 -13.73
C PHE A 222 16.36 7.84 -13.26
N THR A 223 15.21 7.35 -12.80
CA THR A 223 14.12 8.23 -12.36
C THR A 223 14.43 8.98 -11.07
N ASN A 224 15.20 8.37 -10.16
CA ASN A 224 15.63 9.04 -8.93
C ASN A 224 16.64 10.16 -9.20
N GLU A 225 17.54 9.99 -10.16
CA GLU A 225 18.46 11.05 -10.58
C GLU A 225 17.72 12.18 -11.28
N ALA A 226 16.86 11.85 -12.24
CA ALA A 226 16.09 12.84 -13.00
C ALA A 226 15.26 13.77 -12.09
N ILE A 227 14.62 13.25 -11.04
CA ILE A 227 13.85 14.10 -10.11
C ILE A 227 14.72 14.96 -9.17
N LYS A 228 16.00 14.61 -8.94
CA LYS A 228 16.92 15.47 -8.17
C LYS A 228 17.20 16.78 -8.90
N ASP A 229 17.33 16.71 -10.21
CA ASP A 229 17.59 17.88 -11.05
C ASP A 229 16.37 18.80 -11.21
N MET A 230 15.18 18.30 -10.90
CA MET A 230 13.91 19.03 -10.94
C MET A 230 13.59 19.81 -9.64
N ARG A 231 14.52 19.85 -8.67
CA ARG A 231 14.33 20.49 -7.35
C ARG A 231 14.70 21.97 -7.35
#